data_ca918a7a8fd6384fc01b0169e5fe8f90
#
_entry.id   ca918a7a8fd6384fc01b0169e5fe8f90
#
_cell.length_a   1.000
_cell.length_b   1.000
_cell.length_c   1.000
_cell.angle_alpha   90.00
_cell.angle_beta   90.00
_cell.angle_gamma   90.00
#
_symmetry.space_group_name_H-M   'P 1'
#
loop_
_entity.id
_entity.type
_entity.pdbx_description
1 polymer ?
#
loop_
_entity_poly.entity_id
_entity_poly.type
_entity_poly.pdbx_seq_one_letter_code
_entity_poly.pdbx_strand_id
1 'polypeptide(L)'
;PQHHRPTTFMPTEATLQENADGSKTCWMGEAEPFHRMRAAVGITVYPGSSVVEAKAVVVNRTDSPLPFMWWNNLAVRVHKDYKATFPPDVEWGNDHDRRAVISFPVMKGIFHTARPFDYGEGTDATWFSNVKLPTSVMVMRGQSDMDFLGGYDFAADAGTVTVSDHHY
;
A
#
# COMPACT_ATOMS: atom_id res chain seq x y z
N PRO A 1 3.92 14.02 11.75
CA PRO A 1 3.58 12.61 11.64
C PRO A 1 4.82 11.76 11.69
N GLN A 2 4.79 10.72 12.50
CA GLN A 2 5.97 9.91 12.84
C GLN A 2 6.51 9.08 11.66
N HIS A 3 5.70 8.87 10.63
CA HIS A 3 6.00 7.94 9.54
C HIS A 3 6.32 8.65 8.22
N HIS A 4 6.38 9.95 8.21
CA HIS A 4 6.62 10.74 7.01
C HIS A 4 7.94 11.48 7.11
N ARG A 5 8.61 11.63 5.96
CA ARG A 5 9.82 12.41 5.89
C ARG A 5 9.52 13.89 6.23
N PRO A 6 10.44 14.59 6.87
CA PRO A 6 10.30 16.03 7.09
C PRO A 6 10.05 16.82 5.81
N THR A 7 10.57 16.32 4.70
CA THR A 7 10.46 16.91 3.36
C THR A 7 9.12 16.67 2.66
N THR A 8 8.17 15.94 3.26
CA THR A 8 6.87 15.63 2.64
C THR A 8 6.11 16.87 2.12
N PHE A 9 6.35 18.03 2.71
CA PHE A 9 5.71 19.29 2.34
C PHE A 9 6.67 20.27 1.63
N MET A 10 7.86 19.83 1.27
CA MET A 10 8.84 20.64 0.56
C MET A 10 8.71 20.44 -0.95
N PRO A 11 9.18 21.41 -1.75
CA PRO A 11 9.28 21.24 -3.19
C PRO A 11 10.09 20.00 -3.56
N THR A 12 9.61 19.25 -4.52
CA THR A 12 10.25 18.03 -5.04
C THR A 12 10.79 18.30 -6.43
N GLU A 13 12.00 17.84 -6.71
CA GLU A 13 12.55 17.82 -8.06
C GLU A 13 11.76 16.79 -8.90
N ALA A 14 11.36 17.17 -10.11
CA ALA A 14 10.68 16.28 -11.04
C ALA A 14 11.38 16.30 -12.41
N THR A 15 11.54 15.11 -13.01
CA THR A 15 12.14 14.94 -14.32
C THR A 15 11.33 13.92 -15.12
N LEU A 16 11.05 14.24 -16.37
CA LEU A 16 10.44 13.31 -17.32
C LEU A 16 11.54 12.63 -18.15
N GLN A 17 11.44 11.33 -18.28
CA GLN A 17 12.32 10.47 -19.05
C GLN A 17 11.51 9.69 -20.09
N GLU A 18 11.95 9.71 -21.33
CA GLU A 18 11.48 8.79 -22.36
C GLU A 18 12.44 7.60 -22.42
N ASN A 19 11.87 6.40 -22.33
CA ASN A 19 12.64 5.16 -22.35
C ASN A 19 12.73 4.58 -23.77
N ALA A 20 13.71 3.71 -24.01
CA ALA A 20 13.96 3.16 -25.33
C ALA A 20 12.80 2.27 -25.87
N ASP A 21 11.97 1.74 -24.99
CA ASP A 21 10.76 0.96 -25.29
C ASP A 21 9.53 1.83 -25.54
N GLY A 22 9.67 3.15 -25.53
CA GLY A 22 8.58 4.10 -25.70
C GLY A 22 7.77 4.38 -24.42
N SER A 23 8.08 3.73 -23.31
CA SER A 23 7.49 4.06 -22.01
C SER A 23 8.00 5.41 -21.52
N LYS A 24 7.26 6.03 -20.60
CA LYS A 24 7.60 7.32 -20.01
C LYS A 24 7.61 7.23 -18.50
N THR A 25 8.69 7.71 -17.91
CA THR A 25 8.87 7.74 -16.47
C THR A 25 8.90 9.17 -15.95
N CYS A 26 8.10 9.46 -14.96
CA CYS A 26 8.23 10.67 -14.16
C CYS A 26 9.02 10.33 -12.89
N TRP A 27 10.22 10.85 -12.79
CA TRP A 27 11.05 10.76 -11.60
C TRP A 27 10.79 11.93 -10.69
N MET A 28 10.51 11.65 -9.43
CA MET A 28 10.34 12.65 -8.38
C MET A 28 11.30 12.33 -7.26
N GLY A 29 12.10 13.28 -6.86
CA GLY A 29 13.14 13.03 -5.88
C GLY A 29 13.45 14.22 -4.99
N GLU A 30 14.13 13.91 -3.89
CA GLU A 30 14.58 14.89 -2.93
C GLU A 30 15.81 14.41 -2.15
N ALA A 31 16.55 15.34 -1.58
CA ALA A 31 17.57 15.06 -0.59
C ALA A 31 17.03 15.44 0.79
N GLU A 32 16.95 14.47 1.68
CA GLU A 32 16.48 14.66 3.05
C GLU A 32 17.63 15.24 3.90
N PRO A 33 17.46 16.44 4.50
CA PRO A 33 18.57 17.16 5.11
C PRO A 33 19.02 16.58 6.45
N PHE A 34 18.16 15.89 7.21
CA PHE A 34 18.47 15.44 8.56
C PHE A 34 19.37 14.21 8.56
N HIS A 35 19.02 13.20 7.78
CA HIS A 35 19.76 11.95 7.68
C HIS A 35 20.64 11.88 6.41
N ARG A 36 20.59 12.93 5.60
CA ARG A 36 21.38 13.05 4.36
C ARG A 36 21.12 11.92 3.34
N MET A 37 19.95 11.32 3.41
CA MET A 37 19.51 10.33 2.44
C MET A 37 18.94 11.02 1.20
N ARG A 38 19.15 10.41 0.03
CA ARG A 38 18.43 10.81 -1.18
C ARG A 38 17.44 9.72 -1.53
N ALA A 39 16.22 10.10 -1.82
CA ALA A 39 15.19 9.22 -2.30
C ALA A 39 14.60 9.74 -3.60
N ALA A 40 14.34 8.84 -4.53
CA ALA A 40 13.61 9.14 -5.76
C ALA A 40 12.58 8.05 -6.01
N VAL A 41 11.42 8.45 -6.53
CA VAL A 41 10.35 7.56 -6.98
C VAL A 41 10.11 7.82 -8.45
N GLY A 42 10.18 6.79 -9.27
CA GLY A 42 9.83 6.80 -10.68
C GLY A 42 8.47 6.16 -10.88
N ILE A 43 7.57 6.85 -11.55
CA ILE A 43 6.29 6.29 -12.01
C ILE A 43 6.38 6.16 -13.51
N THR A 44 6.28 4.93 -14.01
CA THR A 44 6.38 4.60 -15.42
C THR A 44 5.04 4.14 -15.97
N VAL A 45 4.68 4.66 -17.12
CA VAL A 45 3.53 4.24 -17.90
C VAL A 45 3.97 3.74 -19.27
N TYR A 46 3.28 2.73 -19.78
CA TYR A 46 3.63 2.02 -21.02
C TYR A 46 2.58 2.29 -22.10
N PRO A 47 2.98 2.49 -23.37
CA PRO A 47 2.04 2.63 -24.46
C PRO A 47 1.09 1.43 -24.59
N GLY A 48 -0.19 1.68 -24.68
CA GLY A 48 -1.20 0.63 -24.86
C GLY A 48 -1.39 -0.33 -23.69
N SER A 49 -0.89 0.01 -22.50
CA SER A 49 -0.96 -0.82 -21.30
C SER A 49 -1.68 -0.11 -20.17
N SER A 50 -2.38 -0.87 -19.34
CA SER A 50 -2.94 -0.41 -18.06
C SER A 50 -1.99 -0.60 -16.87
N VAL A 51 -0.78 -1.09 -17.12
CA VAL A 51 0.24 -1.27 -16.08
C VAL A 51 0.89 0.07 -15.76
N VAL A 52 1.00 0.35 -14.46
CA VAL A 52 1.79 1.45 -13.91
C VAL A 52 2.86 0.85 -13.03
N GLU A 53 4.12 1.09 -13.34
CA GLU A 53 5.24 0.66 -12.51
C GLU A 53 5.66 1.77 -11.56
N ALA A 54 5.85 1.43 -10.29
CA ALA A 54 6.47 2.31 -9.30
C ALA A 54 7.82 1.75 -8.89
N LYS A 55 8.87 2.55 -9.07
CA LYS A 55 10.24 2.21 -8.69
C LYS A 55 10.78 3.22 -7.68
N ALA A 56 11.32 2.74 -6.58
CA ALA A 56 11.98 3.58 -5.59
C ALA A 56 13.49 3.36 -5.61
N VAL A 57 14.23 4.44 -5.46
CA VAL A 57 15.67 4.42 -5.27
C VAL A 57 16.00 5.22 -4.02
N VAL A 58 16.65 4.57 -3.06
CA VAL A 58 17.10 5.20 -1.82
C VAL A 58 18.62 5.10 -1.75
N VAL A 59 19.28 6.25 -1.56
CA VAL A 59 20.73 6.33 -1.50
C VAL A 59 21.13 6.87 -0.13
N ASN A 60 21.84 6.05 0.63
CA ASN A 60 22.50 6.48 1.85
C ASN A 60 23.79 7.23 1.47
N ARG A 61 23.88 8.49 1.87
CA ARG A 61 25.02 9.37 1.60
C ARG A 61 25.92 9.59 2.81
N THR A 62 25.78 8.72 3.81
CA THR A 62 26.59 8.74 5.03
C THR A 62 27.47 7.52 5.12
N ASP A 63 28.47 7.56 5.99
CA ASP A 63 29.38 6.44 6.23
C ASP A 63 28.81 5.39 7.22
N SER A 64 27.61 5.61 7.70
CA SER A 64 26.95 4.73 8.68
C SER A 64 25.70 4.11 8.09
N PRO A 65 25.35 2.86 8.44
CA PRO A 65 24.07 2.26 8.08
C PRO A 65 22.91 3.08 8.63
N LEU A 66 21.92 3.36 7.80
CA LEU A 66 20.69 4.05 8.18
C LEU A 66 19.49 3.18 7.84
N PRO A 67 18.55 2.98 8.77
CA PRO A 67 17.31 2.29 8.48
C PRO A 67 16.39 3.18 7.66
N PHE A 68 15.57 2.55 6.82
CA PHE A 68 14.45 3.21 6.16
C PHE A 68 13.23 2.30 6.15
N MET A 69 12.06 2.89 6.02
CA MET A 69 10.81 2.17 5.84
C MET A 69 10.21 2.61 4.50
N TRP A 70 9.87 1.64 3.69
CA TRP A 70 9.16 1.87 2.44
C TRP A 70 7.72 1.38 2.55
N TRP A 71 6.78 2.17 2.07
CA TRP A 71 5.41 1.76 1.76
C TRP A 71 4.87 2.61 0.62
N ASN A 72 3.92 2.06 -0.09
CA ASN A 72 3.14 2.78 -1.06
C ASN A 72 1.65 2.68 -0.74
N ASN A 73 0.88 3.60 -1.26
CA ASN A 73 -0.56 3.61 -1.13
C ASN A 73 -1.18 3.78 -2.51
N LEU A 74 -2.05 2.85 -2.86
CA LEU A 74 -2.92 2.97 -4.02
C LEU A 74 -4.34 3.31 -3.53
N ALA A 75 -4.83 4.48 -3.93
CA ALA A 75 -6.19 4.89 -3.61
C ALA A 75 -7.14 4.44 -4.73
N VAL A 76 -8.22 3.79 -4.35
CA VAL A 76 -9.28 3.37 -5.26
C VAL A 76 -10.63 3.89 -4.77
N ARG A 77 -11.54 4.13 -5.70
CA ARG A 77 -12.93 4.45 -5.35
C ARG A 77 -13.62 3.17 -4.89
N VAL A 78 -14.30 3.23 -3.75
CA VAL A 78 -15.01 2.09 -3.19
C VAL A 78 -16.49 2.41 -2.98
N HIS A 79 -17.33 1.40 -3.04
CA HIS A 79 -18.76 1.43 -2.75
C HIS A 79 -19.25 0.03 -2.38
N LYS A 80 -20.56 -0.16 -2.17
CA LYS A 80 -21.12 -1.42 -1.66
C LYS A 80 -20.76 -2.67 -2.48
N ASP A 81 -20.54 -2.51 -3.79
CA ASP A 81 -20.25 -3.61 -4.72
C ASP A 81 -18.73 -3.78 -4.98
N TYR A 82 -17.89 -3.16 -4.15
CA TYR A 82 -16.44 -3.32 -4.19
C TYR A 82 -15.99 -4.40 -3.22
N LYS A 83 -15.14 -5.31 -3.72
CA LYS A 83 -14.52 -6.36 -2.93
C LYS A 83 -13.00 -6.26 -2.97
N ALA A 84 -12.36 -6.14 -1.82
CA ALA A 84 -10.92 -6.26 -1.71
C ALA A 84 -10.46 -7.70 -1.95
N THR A 85 -9.29 -7.88 -2.56
CA THR A 85 -8.72 -9.17 -2.89
C THR A 85 -7.35 -9.30 -2.26
N PHE A 86 -7.14 -10.39 -1.55
CA PHE A 86 -5.91 -10.75 -0.87
C PHE A 86 -5.52 -12.17 -1.24
N PRO A 87 -4.28 -12.60 -0.99
CA PRO A 87 -3.92 -14.01 -1.06
C PRO A 87 -4.86 -14.86 -0.21
N PRO A 88 -5.33 -16.02 -0.72
CA PRO A 88 -6.36 -16.82 -0.06
C PRO A 88 -5.91 -17.49 1.24
N ASP A 89 -4.62 -17.53 1.48
CA ASP A 89 -3.97 -18.07 2.68
C ASP A 89 -3.75 -17.04 3.80
N VAL A 90 -4.23 -15.81 3.60
CA VAL A 90 -4.26 -14.80 4.65
C VAL A 90 -5.42 -15.08 5.61
N GLU A 91 -5.11 -15.37 6.87
CA GLU A 91 -6.09 -15.72 7.90
C GLU A 91 -6.17 -14.73 9.06
N TRP A 92 -5.17 -13.84 9.18
CA TRP A 92 -5.11 -12.84 10.24
C TRP A 92 -4.40 -11.57 9.78
N GLY A 93 -4.63 -10.50 10.51
CA GLY A 93 -3.98 -9.22 10.28
C GLY A 93 -3.69 -8.50 11.59
N ASN A 94 -3.01 -7.38 11.48
CA ASN A 94 -2.78 -6.48 12.59
C ASN A 94 -3.69 -5.26 12.45
N ASP A 95 -4.46 -4.98 13.49
CA ASP A 95 -5.17 -3.71 13.62
C ASP A 95 -4.17 -2.59 13.82
N HIS A 96 -4.08 -1.69 12.87
CA HIS A 96 -3.10 -0.62 12.88
C HIS A 96 -3.31 0.36 14.05
N ASP A 97 -4.53 0.59 14.46
CA ASP A 97 -4.84 1.52 15.54
C ASP A 97 -4.43 0.95 16.91
N ARG A 98 -4.79 -0.30 17.19
CA ARG A 98 -4.53 -0.95 18.48
C ARG A 98 -3.33 -1.86 18.50
N ARG A 99 -2.73 -2.12 17.35
CA ARG A 99 -1.61 -3.06 17.19
C ARG A 99 -1.94 -4.46 17.73
N ALA A 100 -3.20 -4.83 17.61
CA ALA A 100 -3.71 -6.12 18.02
C ALA A 100 -3.79 -7.07 16.82
N VAL A 101 -3.53 -8.35 17.06
CA VAL A 101 -3.76 -9.38 16.05
C VAL A 101 -5.27 -9.67 16.00
N ILE A 102 -5.82 -9.70 14.82
CA ILE A 102 -7.23 -9.93 14.55
C ILE A 102 -7.40 -11.03 13.50
N SER A 103 -8.52 -11.73 13.52
CA SER A 103 -8.91 -12.58 12.40
C SER A 103 -9.23 -11.71 11.18
N PHE A 104 -8.72 -12.07 10.03
CA PHE A 104 -8.89 -11.33 8.79
C PHE A 104 -8.59 -12.25 7.58
N PRO A 105 -9.31 -12.22 6.49
CA PRO A 105 -10.42 -11.31 6.15
C PRO A 105 -11.77 -11.63 6.79
N VAL A 106 -11.94 -12.83 7.35
CA VAL A 106 -13.16 -13.19 8.04
C VAL A 106 -13.08 -12.75 9.49
N MET A 107 -13.82 -11.71 9.81
CA MET A 107 -13.81 -11.08 11.12
C MET A 107 -14.53 -11.92 12.17
N LYS A 108 -13.96 -11.95 13.39
CA LYS A 108 -14.56 -12.58 14.57
C LYS A 108 -14.46 -11.62 15.75
N GLY A 109 -15.61 -11.35 16.39
CA GLY A 109 -15.66 -10.53 17.58
C GLY A 109 -15.40 -9.04 17.36
N ILE A 110 -14.77 -8.42 18.34
CA ILE A 110 -14.62 -6.97 18.42
C ILE A 110 -13.35 -6.53 17.67
N PHE A 111 -13.55 -5.66 16.72
CA PHE A 111 -12.47 -4.94 16.05
C PHE A 111 -12.27 -3.58 16.72
N HIS A 112 -11.07 -3.32 17.20
CA HIS A 112 -10.74 -2.12 17.94
C HIS A 112 -10.13 -1.05 17.05
N THR A 113 -10.95 -0.09 16.70
CA THR A 113 -10.50 1.25 16.33
C THR A 113 -10.70 2.18 17.53
N ALA A 114 -10.56 3.48 17.37
CA ALA A 114 -10.96 4.47 18.38
C ALA A 114 -12.41 4.27 18.86
N ARG A 115 -13.22 3.57 18.08
CA ARG A 115 -14.59 3.12 18.43
C ARG A 115 -14.69 1.62 18.22
N PRO A 116 -14.72 0.82 19.29
CA PRO A 116 -14.88 -0.63 19.18
C PRO A 116 -16.14 -0.99 18.39
N PHE A 117 -16.02 -1.93 17.49
CA PHE A 117 -17.14 -2.43 16.72
C PHE A 117 -17.14 -3.95 16.74
N ASP A 118 -18.27 -4.52 17.19
CA ASP A 118 -18.45 -5.96 17.13
C ASP A 118 -18.96 -6.37 15.74
N TYR A 119 -18.12 -7.12 15.04
CA TYR A 119 -18.48 -7.69 13.74
C TYR A 119 -19.21 -9.03 13.86
N GLY A 120 -19.29 -9.59 15.06
CA GLY A 120 -19.78 -10.95 15.26
C GLY A 120 -18.80 -11.97 14.67
N GLU A 121 -19.31 -13.17 14.42
CA GLU A 121 -18.55 -14.25 13.82
C GLU A 121 -18.88 -14.39 12.33
N GLY A 122 -17.85 -14.55 11.49
CA GLY A 122 -18.03 -14.87 10.08
C GLY A 122 -18.29 -13.69 9.14
N THR A 123 -18.14 -12.45 9.58
CA THR A 123 -18.25 -11.29 8.68
C THR A 123 -17.07 -11.21 7.74
N ASP A 124 -17.31 -11.31 6.44
CA ASP A 124 -16.29 -11.14 5.42
C ASP A 124 -15.99 -9.64 5.20
N ALA A 125 -14.86 -9.16 5.75
CA ALA A 125 -14.43 -7.77 5.65
C ALA A 125 -13.78 -7.41 4.30
N THR A 126 -13.69 -8.34 3.37
CA THR A 126 -13.25 -8.03 1.99
C THR A 126 -14.31 -7.22 1.24
N TRP A 127 -15.58 -7.39 1.56
CA TRP A 127 -16.66 -6.57 1.02
C TRP A 127 -16.73 -5.23 1.71
N PHE A 128 -16.61 -4.14 0.94
CA PHE A 128 -16.69 -2.79 1.49
C PHE A 128 -18.02 -2.52 2.22
N SER A 129 -19.11 -3.11 1.74
CA SER A 129 -20.43 -3.02 2.39
C SER A 129 -20.45 -3.57 3.82
N ASN A 130 -19.55 -4.46 4.16
CA ASN A 130 -19.43 -5.05 5.49
C ASN A 130 -18.51 -4.24 6.43
N VAL A 131 -17.75 -3.31 5.88
CA VAL A 131 -16.84 -2.46 6.67
C VAL A 131 -17.65 -1.36 7.34
N LYS A 132 -17.87 -1.48 8.63
CA LYS A 132 -18.70 -0.56 9.42
C LYS A 132 -17.97 0.69 9.87
N LEU A 133 -16.65 0.59 10.07
CA LEU A 133 -15.79 1.72 10.39
C LEU A 133 -14.54 1.69 9.51
N PRO A 134 -14.21 2.80 8.85
CA PRO A 134 -12.95 2.89 8.12
C PRO A 134 -11.76 2.69 9.07
N THR A 135 -10.91 1.76 8.74
CA THR A 135 -9.72 1.45 9.52
C THR A 135 -8.64 0.86 8.64
N SER A 136 -7.44 0.74 9.19
CA SER A 136 -6.31 0.11 8.51
C SER A 136 -6.03 -1.25 9.11
N VAL A 137 -5.95 -2.25 8.26
CA VAL A 137 -5.49 -3.59 8.61
C VAL A 137 -4.19 -3.84 7.87
N MET A 138 -3.17 -4.27 8.59
CA MET A 138 -1.91 -4.69 8.01
C MET A 138 -1.87 -6.21 7.94
N VAL A 139 -1.77 -6.74 6.73
CA VAL A 139 -1.48 -8.15 6.52
C VAL A 139 0.02 -8.37 6.78
N MET A 140 0.31 -9.30 7.67
CA MET A 140 1.69 -9.55 8.08
C MET A 140 2.44 -10.36 7.03
N ARG A 141 3.66 -9.95 6.77
CA ARG A 141 4.60 -10.71 5.95
C ARG A 141 4.76 -12.14 6.50
N GLY A 142 4.90 -13.10 5.59
CA GLY A 142 5.11 -14.50 5.94
C GLY A 142 3.83 -15.32 6.13
N GLN A 143 2.64 -14.73 5.92
CA GLN A 143 1.41 -15.50 5.83
C GLN A 143 1.21 -16.14 4.45
N SER A 144 1.77 -15.53 3.41
CA SER A 144 1.56 -15.93 2.02
C SER A 144 2.84 -15.81 1.24
N ASP A 145 3.04 -16.70 0.29
CA ASP A 145 4.07 -16.59 -0.76
C ASP A 145 3.55 -15.89 -2.01
N MET A 146 2.33 -15.36 -1.97
CA MET A 146 1.71 -14.64 -3.08
C MET A 146 1.89 -13.14 -2.93
N ASP A 147 2.34 -12.50 -3.99
CA ASP A 147 2.82 -11.11 -4.02
C ASP A 147 1.78 -10.09 -4.49
N PHE A 148 0.52 -10.25 -4.13
CA PHE A 148 -0.50 -9.33 -4.61
C PHE A 148 -1.49 -8.88 -3.54
N LEU A 149 -2.04 -7.71 -3.76
CA LEU A 149 -3.28 -7.25 -3.16
C LEU A 149 -4.02 -6.36 -4.15
N GLY A 150 -5.32 -6.26 -4.00
CA GLY A 150 -6.09 -5.45 -4.91
C GLY A 150 -7.56 -5.39 -4.55
N GLY A 151 -8.39 -5.25 -5.56
CA GLY A 151 -9.83 -5.29 -5.41
C GLY A 151 -10.54 -5.16 -6.74
N TYR A 152 -11.81 -5.50 -6.70
CA TYR A 152 -12.68 -5.53 -7.86
C TYR A 152 -14.00 -4.82 -7.58
N ASP A 153 -14.38 -3.98 -8.51
CA ASP A 153 -15.64 -3.26 -8.53
C ASP A 153 -16.61 -4.01 -9.45
N PHE A 154 -17.56 -4.72 -8.86
CA PHE A 154 -18.52 -5.53 -9.61
C PHE A 154 -19.54 -4.67 -10.38
N ALA A 155 -19.75 -3.42 -9.98
CA ALA A 155 -20.64 -2.52 -10.72
C ALA A 155 -19.97 -1.88 -11.93
N ALA A 156 -18.66 -1.63 -11.86
CA ALA A 156 -17.87 -1.07 -12.94
C ALA A 156 -17.25 -2.13 -13.85
N ASP A 157 -17.30 -3.40 -13.47
CA ASP A 157 -16.63 -4.53 -14.13
C ASP A 157 -15.12 -4.25 -14.33
N ALA A 158 -14.48 -3.73 -13.30
CA ALA A 158 -13.08 -3.34 -13.32
C ALA A 158 -12.41 -3.52 -11.97
N GLY A 159 -11.12 -3.71 -11.97
CA GLY A 159 -10.36 -3.90 -10.75
C GLY A 159 -8.97 -3.32 -10.84
N THR A 160 -8.31 -3.33 -9.69
CA THR A 160 -6.90 -2.99 -9.58
C THR A 160 -6.18 -4.12 -8.84
N VAL A 161 -4.94 -4.36 -9.21
CA VAL A 161 -4.06 -5.25 -8.48
C VAL A 161 -2.70 -4.56 -8.33
N THR A 162 -2.16 -4.63 -7.13
CA THR A 162 -0.77 -4.24 -6.83
C THR A 162 0.02 -5.52 -6.64
N VAL A 163 1.15 -5.60 -7.31
CA VAL A 163 2.09 -6.71 -7.20
C VAL A 163 3.43 -6.15 -6.76
N SER A 164 4.01 -6.71 -5.70
CA SER A 164 5.34 -6.35 -5.23
C SER A 164 5.96 -7.53 -4.49
N ASP A 165 7.23 -7.78 -4.72
CA ASP A 165 7.95 -8.87 -4.06
C ASP A 165 7.86 -8.74 -2.53
N HIS A 166 7.45 -9.81 -1.85
CA HIS A 166 7.31 -9.86 -0.40
C HIS A 166 8.65 -10.07 0.34
N HIS A 167 9.74 -10.30 -0.37
CA HIS A 167 11.05 -10.54 0.22
C HIS A 167 11.84 -9.26 0.53
N TYR A 168 11.30 -8.08 0.21
CA TYR A 168 11.93 -6.78 0.49
C TYR A 168 11.34 -6.06 1.70
#